data_90c93baae623f26f2a3045aab426fea7
#
_entry.id   90c93baae623f26f2a3045aab426fea7
#
_cell.length_a   1.000
_cell.length_b   1.000
_cell.length_c   1.000
_cell.angle_alpha   90.00
_cell.angle_beta   90.00
_cell.angle_gamma   90.00
#
_symmetry.space_group_name_H-M   'P 1'
#
loop_
_entity.id
_entity.type
_entity.pdbx_description
1 polymer ?
#
loop_
_entity_poly.entity_id
_entity_poly.type
_entity_poly.pdbx_seq_one_letter_code
_entity_poly.pdbx_strand_id
1 'polypeptide(L)'
;MASTPRSNTLGSTREAPETPPSAPGRKLDTFANPARGRDYVIQFVIPEFTCNCPLTGQPDFAHFTIDMIADELCVELKSLKLYFWSYRDVGAFHEQVTNTIVDDIVAATRPRFVRIVARWNVRGGIVTNVIAEHRKEGWTPAEPVVLPLETRASMPG
;
A
#
# COMPACT_ATOMS: atom_id res chain seq x y z
N MET A 1 -24.51 39.38 -38.91
CA MET A 1 -24.47 39.04 -37.49
C MET A 1 -23.40 37.97 -37.30
N ALA A 2 -22.23 38.36 -36.80
CA ALA A 2 -21.10 37.45 -36.61
C ALA A 2 -21.17 36.87 -35.20
N SER A 3 -21.21 35.54 -35.07
CA SER A 3 -21.17 34.83 -33.80
C SER A 3 -19.75 34.75 -33.30
N THR A 4 -19.49 35.36 -32.16
CA THR A 4 -18.23 35.29 -31.42
C THR A 4 -18.03 33.86 -30.86
N PRO A 5 -16.89 33.22 -31.07
CA PRO A 5 -16.62 31.92 -30.46
C PRO A 5 -16.40 32.10 -28.93
N ARG A 6 -17.11 31.32 -28.13
CA ARG A 6 -16.88 31.25 -26.68
C ARG A 6 -15.53 30.57 -26.42
N SER A 7 -14.59 31.29 -25.84
CA SER A 7 -13.34 30.72 -25.36
C SER A 7 -13.63 29.84 -24.16
N ASN A 8 -13.44 28.53 -24.32
CA ASN A 8 -13.39 27.58 -23.21
C ASN A 8 -12.04 27.71 -22.50
N THR A 9 -11.91 28.62 -21.55
CA THR A 9 -10.78 28.62 -20.60
C THR A 9 -11.07 27.62 -19.49
N LEU A 10 -10.83 26.36 -19.75
CA LEU A 10 -10.66 25.33 -18.71
C LEU A 10 -9.27 25.50 -18.09
N GLY A 11 -9.26 25.96 -16.85
CA GLY A 11 -8.16 25.79 -15.93
C GLY A 11 -6.98 26.74 -16.12
N SER A 12 -6.64 27.52 -15.08
CA SER A 12 -5.33 28.15 -14.99
C SER A 12 -4.27 27.04 -15.10
N THR A 13 -3.42 27.11 -16.10
CA THR A 13 -2.20 26.32 -16.20
C THR A 13 -1.28 26.75 -15.07
N ARG A 14 -1.46 26.15 -13.87
CA ARG A 14 -0.42 26.19 -12.87
C ARG A 14 0.72 25.39 -13.44
N GLU A 15 1.83 26.04 -13.79
CA GLU A 15 3.05 25.33 -14.15
C GLU A 15 3.36 24.32 -13.05
N ALA A 16 3.51 23.04 -13.43
CA ALA A 16 3.96 22.03 -12.49
C ALA A 16 5.31 22.47 -11.93
N PRO A 17 5.53 22.35 -10.60
CA PRO A 17 6.84 22.72 -10.03
C PRO A 17 7.94 21.94 -10.75
N GLU A 18 9.03 22.60 -11.10
CA GLU A 18 10.17 22.01 -11.82
C GLU A 18 10.71 20.74 -11.17
N THR A 19 10.52 20.62 -9.85
CA THR A 19 10.85 19.42 -9.09
C THR A 19 9.66 19.05 -8.20
N PRO A 20 9.11 17.85 -8.31
CA PRO A 20 8.04 17.43 -7.41
C PRO A 20 8.55 17.45 -5.96
N PRO A 21 7.74 17.90 -5.00
CA PRO A 21 8.15 17.99 -3.58
C PRO A 21 8.46 16.62 -2.94
N SER A 22 8.12 15.53 -3.61
CA SER A 22 8.44 14.15 -3.25
C SER A 22 8.50 13.29 -4.50
N ALA A 23 9.31 12.21 -4.46
CA ALA A 23 9.45 11.23 -5.53
C ALA A 23 9.16 9.82 -5.01
N PRO A 24 8.62 8.91 -5.85
CA PRO A 24 8.46 7.51 -5.48
C PRO A 24 9.82 6.87 -5.16
N GLY A 25 9.84 5.93 -4.21
CA GLY A 25 11.07 5.26 -3.81
C GLY A 25 10.81 3.92 -3.15
N ARG A 26 11.71 2.96 -3.37
CA ARG A 26 11.58 1.59 -2.83
C ARG A 26 12.14 1.43 -1.41
N LYS A 27 12.83 2.44 -0.89
CA LYS A 27 13.41 2.38 0.44
C LYS A 27 12.32 2.57 1.50
N LEU A 28 12.25 1.66 2.46
CA LEU A 28 11.45 1.79 3.67
C LEU A 28 12.34 2.31 4.80
N ASP A 29 12.05 3.50 5.31
CA ASP A 29 12.69 4.03 6.50
C ASP A 29 11.99 3.50 7.74
N THR A 30 12.72 3.42 8.85
CA THR A 30 12.24 2.82 10.11
C THR A 30 12.58 3.70 11.31
N PHE A 31 11.84 3.50 12.38
CA PHE A 31 12.12 4.10 13.70
C PHE A 31 11.97 3.07 14.82
N ALA A 32 12.55 3.35 15.98
CA ALA A 32 12.51 2.43 17.11
C ALA A 32 11.08 2.21 17.62
N ASN A 33 10.68 0.95 17.83
CA ASN A 33 9.40 0.61 18.44
C ASN A 33 9.30 1.20 19.86
N PRO A 34 8.33 2.09 20.13
CA PRO A 34 8.21 2.74 21.43
C PRO A 34 7.69 1.81 22.55
N ALA A 35 7.18 0.62 22.20
CA ALA A 35 6.56 -0.30 23.16
C ALA A 35 6.95 -1.77 22.90
N ARG A 36 8.27 -2.06 22.91
CA ARG A 36 8.81 -3.39 22.60
C ARG A 36 8.31 -4.52 23.51
N GLY A 37 7.87 -4.19 24.72
CA GLY A 37 7.42 -5.15 25.74
C GLY A 37 5.99 -5.67 25.56
N ARG A 38 5.27 -5.23 24.51
CA ARG A 38 3.91 -5.68 24.24
C ARG A 38 3.69 -5.99 22.77
N ASP A 39 2.78 -6.91 22.51
CA ASP A 39 2.25 -7.14 21.18
C ASP A 39 1.06 -6.19 20.95
N TYR A 40 1.21 -5.28 19.99
CA TYR A 40 0.12 -4.43 19.51
C TYR A 40 0.13 -4.40 18.00
N VAL A 41 -1.05 -4.28 17.42
CA VAL A 41 -1.20 -4.28 15.97
C VAL A 41 -1.11 -2.86 15.43
N ILE A 42 -0.22 -2.66 14.46
CA ILE A 42 -0.19 -1.47 13.62
C ILE A 42 -0.90 -1.86 12.32
N GLN A 43 -2.02 -1.21 12.02
CA GLN A 43 -2.74 -1.45 10.78
C GLN A 43 -2.53 -0.29 9.80
N PHE A 44 -2.05 -0.61 8.59
CA PHE A 44 -2.01 0.32 7.47
C PHE A 44 -3.08 -0.08 6.46
N VAL A 45 -3.88 0.89 6.04
CA VAL A 45 -4.90 0.70 5.01
C VAL A 45 -4.55 1.58 3.81
N ILE A 46 -4.37 0.94 2.66
CA ILE A 46 -3.99 1.58 1.40
C ILE A 46 -5.14 1.34 0.40
N PRO A 47 -6.14 2.25 0.35
CA PRO A 47 -7.34 2.04 -0.47
C PRO A 47 -7.12 2.28 -1.96
N GLU A 48 -6.04 2.93 -2.34
CA GLU A 48 -5.81 3.41 -3.71
C GLU A 48 -4.49 2.85 -4.30
N PHE A 49 -4.20 1.57 -4.05
CA PHE A 49 -3.05 0.94 -4.70
C PHE A 49 -3.30 0.76 -6.19
N THR A 50 -2.28 1.06 -6.99
CA THR A 50 -2.30 0.80 -8.43
C THR A 50 -0.93 0.33 -8.93
N CYS A 51 -0.97 -0.60 -9.87
CA CYS A 51 0.17 -1.03 -10.69
C CYS A 51 -0.34 -1.32 -12.11
N ASN A 52 0.51 -1.81 -12.99
CA ASN A 52 0.11 -2.19 -14.34
C ASN A 52 0.07 -3.71 -14.51
N CYS A 53 -0.85 -4.20 -15.33
CA CYS A 53 -0.80 -5.57 -15.78
C CYS A 53 0.45 -5.79 -16.65
N PRO A 54 1.32 -6.77 -16.34
CA PRO A 54 2.56 -6.97 -17.09
C PRO A 54 2.33 -7.46 -18.52
N LEU A 55 1.14 -7.99 -18.82
CA LEU A 55 0.80 -8.52 -20.15
C LEU A 55 0.14 -7.48 -21.04
N THR A 56 -0.75 -6.64 -20.48
CA THR A 56 -1.60 -5.72 -21.27
C THR A 56 -1.23 -4.26 -21.09
N GLY A 57 -0.43 -3.91 -20.06
CA GLY A 57 -0.13 -2.52 -19.71
C GLY A 57 -1.32 -1.75 -19.10
N GLN A 58 -2.48 -2.38 -18.95
CA GLN A 58 -3.63 -1.75 -18.33
C GLN A 58 -3.43 -1.57 -16.83
N PRO A 59 -3.95 -0.49 -16.23
CA PRO A 59 -3.84 -0.27 -14.79
C PRO A 59 -4.69 -1.28 -14.01
N ASP A 60 -4.08 -1.84 -12.97
CA ASP A 60 -4.69 -2.66 -11.95
C ASP A 60 -4.84 -1.85 -10.66
N PHE A 61 -5.95 -2.04 -9.96
CA PHE A 61 -6.26 -1.35 -8.72
C PHE A 61 -6.53 -2.35 -7.61
N ALA A 62 -6.13 -2.01 -6.39
CA ALA A 62 -6.38 -2.83 -5.23
C ALA A 62 -6.51 -2.02 -3.95
N HIS A 63 -7.16 -2.62 -2.97
CA HIS A 63 -7.18 -2.18 -1.59
C HIS A 63 -6.29 -3.09 -0.76
N PHE A 64 -5.23 -2.55 -0.16
CA PHE A 64 -4.34 -3.28 0.73
C PHE A 64 -4.65 -2.98 2.18
N THR A 65 -4.66 -4.04 2.99
CA THR A 65 -4.63 -3.95 4.45
C THR A 65 -3.38 -4.66 4.95
N ILE A 66 -2.58 -3.99 5.75
CA ILE A 66 -1.37 -4.54 6.37
C ILE A 66 -1.55 -4.50 7.88
N ASP A 67 -1.55 -5.65 8.52
CA ASP A 67 -1.50 -5.79 9.96
C ASP A 67 -0.08 -6.21 10.37
N MET A 68 0.55 -5.44 11.24
CA MET A 68 1.93 -5.66 11.65
C MET A 68 2.05 -5.61 13.18
N ILE A 69 2.78 -6.56 13.74
CA ILE A 69 3.28 -6.51 15.12
C ILE A 69 4.78 -6.30 15.04
N ALA A 70 5.20 -5.09 15.40
CA ALA A 70 6.59 -4.70 15.35
C ALA A 70 7.41 -5.42 16.45
N ASP A 71 8.68 -5.72 16.15
CA ASP A 71 9.65 -6.14 17.15
C ASP A 71 10.44 -4.90 17.62
N GLU A 72 11.62 -4.68 17.09
CA GLU A 72 12.47 -3.54 17.45
C GLU A 72 12.19 -2.28 16.64
N LEU A 73 11.69 -2.44 15.41
CA LEU A 73 11.53 -1.36 14.43
C LEU A 73 10.09 -1.28 13.90
N CYS A 74 9.62 -0.05 13.76
CA CYS A 74 8.38 0.28 13.05
C CYS A 74 8.71 0.90 11.69
N VAL A 75 7.81 0.73 10.71
CA VAL A 75 7.90 1.40 9.40
C VAL A 75 7.54 2.87 9.55
N GLU A 76 8.33 3.75 8.93
CA GLU A 76 8.06 5.18 8.86
C GLU A 76 7.02 5.46 7.75
N LEU A 77 5.95 6.18 8.09
CA LEU A 77 4.77 6.34 7.25
C LEU A 77 5.03 7.10 5.94
N LYS A 78 5.91 8.13 5.96
CA LYS A 78 6.24 8.90 4.75
C LYS A 78 6.95 8.02 3.72
N SER A 79 7.91 7.21 4.16
CA SER A 79 8.62 6.29 3.29
C SER A 79 7.69 5.19 2.75
N LEU A 80 6.78 4.67 3.59
CA LEU A 80 5.76 3.70 3.18
C LEU A 80 4.86 4.27 2.08
N LYS A 81 4.42 5.52 2.20
CA LYS A 81 3.66 6.21 1.16
C LYS A 81 4.43 6.27 -0.17
N LEU A 82 5.71 6.65 -0.13
CA LEU A 82 6.55 6.76 -1.33
C LEU A 82 6.83 5.37 -1.93
N TYR A 83 6.93 4.35 -1.09
CA TYR A 83 7.09 2.96 -1.47
C TYR A 83 5.88 2.47 -2.27
N PHE A 84 4.65 2.65 -1.78
CA PHE A 84 3.45 2.29 -2.50
C PHE A 84 3.28 3.07 -3.80
N TRP A 85 3.62 4.37 -3.80
CA TRP A 85 3.61 5.18 -5.02
C TRP A 85 4.57 4.64 -6.10
N SER A 86 5.67 4.00 -5.72
CA SER A 86 6.66 3.47 -6.66
C SER A 86 6.13 2.33 -7.54
N TYR A 87 4.99 1.76 -7.21
CA TYR A 87 4.36 0.69 -8.01
C TYR A 87 3.50 1.19 -9.16
N ARG A 88 3.11 2.47 -9.17
CA ARG A 88 2.12 3.02 -10.10
C ARG A 88 2.39 2.66 -11.57
N ASP A 89 3.63 2.70 -12.00
CA ASP A 89 4.04 2.47 -13.38
C ASP A 89 4.77 1.12 -13.56
N VAL A 90 4.70 0.24 -12.56
CA VAL A 90 5.38 -1.07 -12.57
C VAL A 90 4.41 -2.15 -13.01
N GLY A 91 4.83 -2.94 -14.02
CA GLY A 91 4.12 -4.15 -14.41
C GLY A 91 4.39 -5.29 -13.42
N ALA A 92 3.34 -5.82 -12.77
CA ALA A 92 3.49 -6.92 -11.83
C ALA A 92 2.21 -7.77 -11.73
N PHE A 93 2.37 -9.09 -11.54
CA PHE A 93 1.26 -9.96 -11.18
C PHE A 93 0.81 -9.71 -9.74
N HIS A 94 -0.47 -9.89 -9.46
CA HIS A 94 -1.10 -9.65 -8.15
C HIS A 94 -0.40 -10.41 -7.01
N GLU A 95 -0.08 -11.67 -7.25
CA GLU A 95 0.60 -12.54 -6.30
C GLU A 95 2.04 -12.10 -6.06
N GLN A 96 2.75 -11.73 -7.12
CA GLN A 96 4.14 -11.28 -7.04
C GLN A 96 4.26 -10.00 -6.22
N VAL A 97 3.47 -8.97 -6.54
CA VAL A 97 3.57 -7.68 -5.85
C VAL A 97 3.20 -7.81 -4.38
N THR A 98 2.17 -8.62 -4.05
CA THR A 98 1.76 -8.82 -2.65
C THR A 98 2.86 -9.49 -1.84
N ASN A 99 3.49 -10.54 -2.35
CA ASN A 99 4.60 -11.23 -1.67
C ASN A 99 5.85 -10.33 -1.58
N THR A 100 6.20 -9.59 -2.65
CA THR A 100 7.31 -8.64 -2.62
C THR A 100 7.15 -7.59 -1.51
N ILE A 101 5.93 -7.07 -1.32
CA ILE A 101 5.66 -6.09 -0.25
C ILE A 101 5.86 -6.71 1.14
N VAL A 102 5.44 -7.97 1.35
CA VAL A 102 5.72 -8.70 2.61
C VAL A 102 7.23 -8.80 2.83
N ASP A 103 7.96 -9.26 1.83
CA ASP A 103 9.41 -9.49 1.92
C ASP A 103 10.17 -8.19 2.21
N ASP A 104 9.79 -7.09 1.54
CA ASP A 104 10.41 -5.77 1.74
C ASP A 104 10.16 -5.23 3.16
N ILE A 105 8.94 -5.38 3.69
CA ILE A 105 8.61 -4.99 5.07
C ILE A 105 9.40 -5.84 6.07
N VAL A 106 9.47 -7.16 5.84
CA VAL A 106 10.24 -8.08 6.68
C VAL A 106 11.72 -7.74 6.67
N ALA A 107 12.28 -7.47 5.50
CA ALA A 107 13.69 -7.08 5.37
C ALA A 107 14.01 -5.77 6.11
N ALA A 108 13.10 -4.80 6.06
CA ALA A 108 13.29 -3.49 6.69
C ALA A 108 13.12 -3.53 8.21
N THR A 109 12.13 -4.27 8.74
CA THR A 109 11.70 -4.15 10.14
C THR A 109 11.89 -5.40 10.99
N ARG A 110 12.05 -6.58 10.37
CA ARG A 110 12.11 -7.89 11.06
C ARG A 110 10.99 -8.03 12.10
N PRO A 111 9.72 -7.88 11.68
CA PRO A 111 8.60 -7.82 12.60
C PRO A 111 8.36 -9.19 13.26
N ARG A 112 7.65 -9.20 14.40
CA ARG A 112 7.15 -10.45 15.02
C ARG A 112 6.12 -11.10 14.10
N PHE A 113 5.27 -10.27 13.49
CA PHE A 113 4.23 -10.70 12.57
C PHE A 113 3.94 -9.60 11.55
N VAL A 114 3.68 -9.99 10.32
CA VAL A 114 3.04 -9.14 9.30
C VAL A 114 2.11 -9.98 8.46
N ARG A 115 0.92 -9.45 8.20
CA ARG A 115 -0.06 -10.01 7.29
C ARG A 115 -0.51 -8.93 6.34
N ILE A 116 -0.56 -9.28 5.06
CA ILE A 116 -1.08 -8.42 4.01
C ILE A 116 -2.30 -9.09 3.39
N VAL A 117 -3.38 -8.33 3.26
CA VAL A 117 -4.56 -8.69 2.48
C VAL A 117 -4.66 -7.71 1.33
N ALA A 118 -4.42 -8.16 0.12
CA ALA A 118 -4.57 -7.40 -1.10
C ALA A 118 -5.88 -7.81 -1.78
N ARG A 119 -6.85 -6.88 -1.86
CA ARG A 119 -8.12 -7.06 -2.56
C ARG A 119 -8.05 -6.33 -3.89
N TRP A 120 -8.00 -7.09 -4.96
CA TRP A 120 -7.91 -6.56 -6.30
C TRP A 120 -9.29 -6.31 -6.89
N ASN A 121 -9.42 -5.20 -7.63
CA ASN A 121 -10.64 -4.89 -8.35
C ASN A 121 -10.95 -5.96 -9.40
N VAL A 122 -12.23 -6.10 -9.72
CA VAL A 122 -12.71 -7.08 -10.68
C VAL A 122 -12.07 -6.94 -12.06
N ARG A 123 -11.58 -8.07 -12.60
CA ARG A 123 -11.11 -8.18 -13.98
C ARG A 123 -11.76 -9.38 -14.66
N GLY A 124 -12.38 -9.17 -15.82
CA GLY A 124 -13.07 -10.24 -16.55
C GLY A 124 -14.13 -10.96 -15.71
N GLY A 125 -14.78 -10.27 -14.77
CA GLY A 125 -15.76 -10.85 -13.86
C GLY A 125 -15.17 -11.60 -12.65
N ILE A 126 -13.82 -11.63 -12.48
CA ILE A 126 -13.13 -12.33 -11.41
C ILE A 126 -12.61 -11.33 -10.38
N VAL A 127 -12.91 -11.56 -9.10
CA VAL A 127 -12.30 -10.86 -7.96
C VAL A 127 -11.18 -11.73 -7.41
N THR A 128 -9.98 -11.16 -7.27
CA THR A 128 -8.83 -11.85 -6.70
C THR A 128 -8.46 -11.24 -5.36
N ASN A 129 -8.28 -12.07 -4.34
CA ASN A 129 -7.70 -11.66 -3.07
C ASN A 129 -6.41 -12.46 -2.86
N VAL A 130 -5.32 -11.76 -2.55
CA VAL A 130 -4.04 -12.39 -2.19
C VAL A 130 -3.76 -12.09 -0.74
N ILE A 131 -3.54 -13.14 0.06
CA ILE A 131 -3.23 -13.03 1.48
C ILE A 131 -1.88 -13.66 1.71
N ALA A 132 -0.95 -12.90 2.27
CA ALA A 132 0.39 -13.34 2.59
C ALA A 132 0.76 -12.97 4.03
N GLU A 133 1.45 -13.87 4.73
CA GLU A 133 1.85 -13.69 6.12
C GLU A 133 3.32 -14.02 6.32
N HIS A 134 3.95 -13.33 7.27
CA HIS A 134 5.23 -13.71 7.85
C HIS A 134 5.11 -13.74 9.37
N ARG A 135 5.72 -14.76 9.99
CA ARG A 135 5.84 -14.92 11.45
C ARG A 135 7.32 -15.10 11.80
N LYS A 136 7.79 -14.32 12.78
CA LYS A 136 9.14 -14.49 13.30
C LYS A 136 9.27 -15.88 13.93
N GLU A 137 10.34 -16.59 13.59
CA GLU A 137 10.62 -17.89 14.18
C GLU A 137 10.72 -17.80 15.71
N GLY A 138 10.09 -18.77 16.41
CA GLY A 138 10.07 -18.82 17.87
C GLY A 138 9.18 -17.80 18.57
N TRP A 139 8.53 -16.87 17.84
CA TRP A 139 7.58 -15.96 18.44
C TRP A 139 6.18 -16.60 18.54
N THR A 140 5.60 -16.54 19.74
CA THR A 140 4.22 -16.92 20.00
C THR A 140 3.55 -15.76 20.74
N PRO A 141 2.38 -15.26 20.28
CA PRO A 141 1.69 -14.20 20.99
C PRO A 141 1.28 -14.66 22.40
N ALA A 142 1.41 -13.77 23.40
CA ALA A 142 1.00 -14.05 24.77
C ALA A 142 -0.51 -14.27 24.91
N GLU A 143 -1.28 -13.58 24.09
CA GLU A 143 -2.72 -13.71 23.92
C GLU A 143 -3.03 -13.87 22.42
N PRO A 144 -4.17 -14.49 22.04
CA PRO A 144 -4.56 -14.50 20.64
C PRO A 144 -4.64 -13.06 20.12
N VAL A 145 -3.79 -12.72 19.15
CA VAL A 145 -3.89 -11.43 18.50
C VAL A 145 -5.19 -11.44 17.71
N VAL A 146 -6.20 -10.77 18.25
CA VAL A 146 -7.42 -10.50 17.51
C VAL A 146 -7.08 -9.40 16.51
N LEU A 147 -6.76 -9.82 15.29
CA LEU A 147 -6.64 -8.87 14.18
C LEU A 147 -7.99 -8.17 14.04
N PRO A 148 -8.01 -6.84 13.89
CA PRO A 148 -9.26 -6.13 13.70
C PRO A 148 -10.04 -6.81 12.58
N LEU A 149 -11.29 -7.18 12.85
CA LEU A 149 -12.22 -7.54 11.78
C LEU A 149 -12.20 -6.36 10.81
N GLU A 150 -11.94 -6.66 9.54
CA GLU A 150 -11.95 -5.64 8.52
C GLU A 150 -13.26 -4.85 8.61
N THR A 151 -13.18 -3.68 9.23
CA THR A 151 -14.19 -2.67 9.00
C THR A 151 -14.12 -2.41 7.50
N ARG A 152 -15.11 -2.89 6.74
CA ARG A 152 -15.38 -2.36 5.41
C ARG A 152 -15.37 -0.84 5.60
N ALA A 153 -14.29 -0.17 5.19
CA ALA A 153 -14.36 1.22 4.95
C ALA A 153 -15.52 1.35 3.97
N SER A 154 -16.64 1.88 4.44
CA SER A 154 -17.76 2.21 3.60
C SER A 154 -17.19 3.11 2.52
N MET A 155 -17.10 2.59 1.30
CA MET A 155 -16.79 3.41 0.15
C MET A 155 -17.81 4.54 0.18
N PRO A 156 -17.40 5.81 0.18
CA PRO A 156 -18.35 6.88 -0.04
C PRO A 156 -18.99 6.59 -1.39
N GLY A 157 -20.32 6.42 -1.38
CA GLY A 157 -21.15 6.24 -2.57
C GLY A 157 -21.15 7.46 -3.47
#